data_326fd2b0d4da108500238ae10e53c7db
#
_entry.id   326fd2b0d4da108500238ae10e53c7db
#
_cell.length_a   1.000
_cell.length_b   1.000
_cell.length_c   1.000
_cell.angle_alpha   90.00
_cell.angle_beta   90.00
_cell.angle_gamma   90.00
#
_symmetry.space_group_name_H-M   'P 1'
#
loop_
_entity.id
_entity.type
_entity.pdbx_description
1 polymer ?
#
loop_
_entity_poly.entity_id
_entity_poly.type
_entity_poly.pdbx_seq_one_letter_code
_entity_poly.pdbx_strand_id
1 'polypeptide(L)'
;LFLLAGLGTVFAGFPARAADLDAGGLTFRDFAINDNGASFNRGVDPIIAGGPNQVSSRVAVVDSAQGFARVQFGSIKVELALPLGWQATEDWERGVAYSLDKHYRLIIWRVDFAFEGVKDAEHYAATKSGSITARRPSVQAQARKLGDGTFLIVYENVPKGQGDSETRTVFDLVMQRPGNPKEGILMTLGVPTSDTARGLKLLALLKQNIRINW
;
A
#
# COMPACT_ATOMS: atom_id res chain seq x y z
N LEU A 1 -6.26 -14.76 51.08
CA LEU A 1 -7.25 -14.15 50.20
C LEU A 1 -6.60 -13.01 49.45
N PHE A 2 -6.08 -13.29 48.22
CA PHE A 2 -5.49 -12.27 47.35
C PHE A 2 -6.48 -11.91 46.26
N LEU A 3 -6.95 -10.68 46.26
CA LEU A 3 -7.73 -10.11 45.14
C LEU A 3 -6.75 -9.70 44.04
N LEU A 4 -6.83 -10.36 42.87
CA LEU A 4 -6.24 -9.90 41.62
C LEU A 4 -7.20 -8.87 41.01
N ALA A 5 -6.82 -7.59 41.03
CA ALA A 5 -7.48 -6.54 40.27
C ALA A 5 -6.99 -6.63 38.81
N GLY A 6 -7.84 -7.11 37.94
CA GLY A 6 -7.58 -7.08 36.48
C GLY A 6 -7.70 -5.65 35.98
N LEU A 7 -6.57 -5.05 35.53
CA LEU A 7 -6.57 -3.85 34.72
C LEU A 7 -7.04 -4.22 33.29
N GLY A 8 -8.33 -3.99 33.04
CA GLY A 8 -8.88 -4.01 31.70
C GLY A 8 -8.40 -2.79 30.92
N THR A 9 -7.49 -2.99 30.00
CA THR A 9 -7.14 -1.99 28.97
C THR A 9 -8.37 -1.77 28.08
N VAL A 10 -9.01 -0.62 28.25
CA VAL A 10 -10.10 -0.18 27.34
C VAL A 10 -9.44 0.18 26.03
N PHE A 11 -9.52 -0.74 25.05
CA PHE A 11 -9.22 -0.42 23.67
C PHE A 11 -10.28 0.57 23.19
N ALA A 12 -9.85 1.77 22.83
CA ALA A 12 -10.66 2.73 22.08
C ALA A 12 -11.00 2.09 20.75
N GLY A 13 -12.19 1.45 20.67
CA GLY A 13 -12.70 0.85 19.45
C GLY A 13 -12.89 1.92 18.39
N PHE A 14 -12.25 1.75 17.23
CA PHE A 14 -12.67 2.46 16.03
C PHE A 14 -14.14 2.18 15.78
N PRO A 15 -14.93 3.19 15.35
CA PRO A 15 -16.35 3.01 15.16
C PRO A 15 -16.61 1.87 14.16
N ALA A 16 -17.51 0.98 14.52
CA ALA A 16 -17.87 -0.26 13.81
C ALA A 16 -18.67 -0.03 12.52
N ARG A 17 -18.45 1.08 11.82
CA ARG A 17 -18.94 1.29 10.47
C ARG A 17 -17.71 1.43 9.56
N ALA A 18 -17.59 0.52 8.61
CA ALA A 18 -16.52 0.49 7.62
C ALA A 18 -16.49 1.83 6.84
N ALA A 19 -15.82 2.84 7.41
CA ALA A 19 -15.58 4.08 6.69
C ALA A 19 -14.66 3.74 5.52
N ASP A 20 -15.07 4.11 4.32
CA ASP A 20 -14.24 4.04 3.13
C ASP A 20 -12.98 4.89 3.33
N LEU A 21 -11.95 4.57 2.52
CA LEU A 21 -10.75 5.39 2.50
C LEU A 21 -11.11 6.76 1.91
N ASP A 22 -10.78 7.82 2.64
CA ASP A 22 -10.99 9.20 2.24
C ASP A 22 -9.65 9.94 2.10
N ALA A 23 -9.45 10.60 0.96
CA ALA A 23 -8.29 11.44 0.71
C ALA A 23 -8.33 12.75 1.52
N GLY A 24 -9.47 13.13 2.09
CA GLY A 24 -9.63 14.31 2.94
C GLY A 24 -9.27 15.61 2.25
N GLY A 25 -9.57 15.73 0.94
CA GLY A 25 -9.25 16.89 0.13
C GLY A 25 -7.80 16.97 -0.36
N LEU A 26 -6.92 16.03 0.01
CA LEU A 26 -5.57 15.96 -0.56
C LEU A 26 -5.61 15.43 -2.00
N THR A 27 -4.63 15.84 -2.77
CA THR A 27 -4.41 15.48 -4.17
C THR A 27 -3.02 14.85 -4.34
N PHE A 28 -2.70 14.35 -5.51
CA PHE A 28 -1.35 13.85 -5.79
C PHE A 28 -0.27 14.93 -5.69
N ARG A 29 -0.63 16.23 -5.88
CA ARG A 29 0.30 17.35 -5.70
C ARG A 29 0.87 17.42 -4.29
N ASP A 30 0.07 17.06 -3.29
CA ASP A 30 0.49 17.08 -1.89
C ASP A 30 1.57 16.02 -1.58
N PHE A 31 1.71 15.02 -2.44
CA PHE A 31 2.67 13.92 -2.34
C PHE A 31 3.75 13.96 -3.42
N ALA A 32 3.68 14.91 -4.35
CA ALA A 32 4.67 15.11 -5.37
C ALA A 32 5.95 15.68 -4.75
N ILE A 33 7.11 15.21 -5.23
CA ILE A 33 8.40 15.70 -4.79
C ILE A 33 8.94 16.64 -5.84
N ASN A 34 9.28 17.83 -5.42
CA ASN A 34 9.83 18.88 -6.25
C ASN A 34 11.28 19.19 -5.79
N ASP A 35 12.23 18.74 -6.56
CA ASP A 35 13.63 19.17 -6.44
C ASP A 35 13.87 20.43 -7.27
N ASN A 36 13.51 21.59 -6.76
CA ASN A 36 13.64 22.90 -7.44
C ASN A 36 12.85 23.05 -8.76
N GLY A 37 11.69 22.40 -8.86
CA GLY A 37 10.78 22.55 -10.00
C GLY A 37 11.09 21.67 -11.21
N ALA A 38 12.18 20.92 -11.23
CA ALA A 38 12.55 20.08 -12.35
C ALA A 38 11.72 18.79 -12.44
N SER A 39 11.37 18.21 -11.30
CA SER A 39 10.68 16.92 -11.24
C SER A 39 9.19 16.99 -11.60
N PHE A 40 8.54 18.16 -11.44
CA PHE A 40 7.14 18.32 -11.82
C PHE A 40 6.84 18.13 -13.31
N ASN A 41 7.86 18.28 -14.16
CA ASN A 41 7.70 18.17 -15.61
C ASN A 41 8.13 16.80 -16.17
N ARG A 42 8.75 15.94 -15.36
CA ARG A 42 9.28 14.66 -15.82
C ARG A 42 8.33 13.48 -15.67
N GLY A 43 7.27 13.62 -14.88
CA GLY A 43 6.43 12.49 -14.52
C GLY A 43 7.08 11.62 -13.44
N VAL A 44 6.97 10.31 -13.61
CA VAL A 44 7.61 9.32 -12.73
C VAL A 44 8.85 8.77 -13.42
N ASP A 45 10.04 9.00 -12.83
CA ASP A 45 11.28 8.50 -13.38
C ASP A 45 11.37 6.99 -13.17
N PRO A 46 11.63 6.20 -14.23
CA PRO A 46 11.83 4.78 -14.08
C PRO A 46 13.12 4.51 -13.29
N ILE A 47 13.10 3.51 -12.43
CA ILE A 47 14.30 2.99 -11.79
C ILE A 47 15.04 2.17 -12.82
N ILE A 48 16.36 2.43 -12.98
CA ILE A 48 17.19 1.61 -13.84
C ILE A 48 17.21 0.18 -13.29
N ALA A 49 16.86 -0.78 -14.13
CA ALA A 49 16.80 -2.18 -13.76
C ALA A 49 18.19 -2.66 -13.29
N GLY A 50 18.27 -3.12 -12.04
CA GLY A 50 19.50 -3.61 -11.43
C GLY A 50 19.71 -5.13 -11.55
N GLY A 51 18.78 -5.86 -12.15
CA GLY A 51 18.81 -7.32 -12.23
C GLY A 51 18.14 -7.87 -13.48
N PRO A 52 18.36 -9.16 -13.80
CA PRO A 52 17.88 -9.76 -15.04
C PRO A 52 16.36 -9.84 -15.16
N ASN A 53 15.63 -9.73 -14.05
CA ASN A 53 14.18 -9.83 -14.01
C ASN A 53 13.48 -8.47 -13.82
N GLN A 54 14.23 -7.38 -13.75
CA GLN A 54 13.66 -6.04 -13.58
C GLN A 54 13.56 -5.32 -14.92
N VAL A 55 12.42 -4.74 -15.19
CA VAL A 55 12.16 -3.91 -16.35
C VAL A 55 11.67 -2.54 -15.89
N SER A 56 11.96 -1.50 -16.67
CA SER A 56 11.43 -0.17 -16.38
C SER A 56 9.94 -0.14 -16.63
N SER A 57 9.18 0.39 -15.69
CA SER A 57 7.76 0.65 -15.87
C SER A 57 7.54 1.72 -16.94
N ARG A 58 6.40 1.65 -17.63
CA ARG A 58 6.06 2.60 -18.67
C ARG A 58 5.21 3.74 -18.11
N VAL A 59 5.64 4.99 -18.36
CA VAL A 59 4.80 6.16 -18.12
C VAL A 59 3.86 6.34 -19.33
N ALA A 60 2.55 6.29 -19.09
CA ALA A 60 1.53 6.42 -20.12
C ALA A 60 1.06 7.87 -20.30
N VAL A 61 0.87 8.59 -19.18
CA VAL A 61 0.35 9.95 -19.15
C VAL A 61 1.01 10.71 -18.02
N VAL A 62 1.32 11.99 -18.25
CA VAL A 62 1.73 12.94 -17.21
C VAL A 62 0.67 14.02 -17.10
N ASP A 63 0.11 14.22 -15.92
CA ASP A 63 -0.82 15.30 -15.60
C ASP A 63 -0.20 16.21 -14.55
N SER A 64 0.52 17.23 -15.02
CA SER A 64 1.18 18.22 -14.16
C SER A 64 0.17 19.07 -13.40
N ALA A 65 -1.04 19.27 -13.93
CA ALA A 65 -2.09 20.04 -13.27
C ALA A 65 -2.62 19.31 -12.03
N GLN A 66 -2.75 17.99 -12.10
CA GLN A 66 -3.20 17.15 -11.00
C GLN A 66 -2.04 16.61 -10.16
N GLY A 67 -0.79 16.78 -10.60
CA GLY A 67 0.42 16.37 -9.87
C GLY A 67 0.72 14.87 -9.91
N PHE A 68 0.28 14.15 -10.95
CA PHE A 68 0.55 12.72 -11.09
C PHE A 68 1.07 12.32 -12.47
N ALA A 69 1.71 11.18 -12.52
CA ALA A 69 1.95 10.41 -13.74
C ALA A 69 1.25 9.05 -13.66
N ARG A 70 0.65 8.62 -14.76
CA ARG A 70 0.04 7.31 -14.86
C ARG A 70 1.07 6.30 -15.36
N VAL A 71 1.36 5.32 -14.52
CA VAL A 71 2.38 4.29 -14.74
C VAL A 71 1.73 2.96 -15.02
N GLN A 72 2.21 2.29 -16.07
CA GLN A 72 1.79 0.94 -16.44
C GLN A 72 2.80 -0.07 -15.92
N PHE A 73 2.32 -1.01 -15.12
CA PHE A 73 3.02 -2.22 -14.71
C PHE A 73 2.50 -3.38 -15.57
N GLY A 74 3.19 -3.61 -16.70
CA GLY A 74 2.72 -4.51 -17.76
C GLY A 74 2.66 -5.98 -17.32
N SER A 75 3.63 -6.41 -16.53
CA SER A 75 3.74 -7.80 -16.03
C SER A 75 2.53 -8.20 -15.18
N ILE A 76 2.05 -7.28 -14.36
CA ILE A 76 0.90 -7.52 -13.47
C ILE A 76 -0.42 -6.94 -14.02
N LYS A 77 -0.38 -6.32 -15.21
CA LYS A 77 -1.53 -5.70 -15.90
C LYS A 77 -2.27 -4.67 -15.04
N VAL A 78 -1.51 -3.82 -14.35
CA VAL A 78 -2.01 -2.74 -13.50
C VAL A 78 -1.53 -1.40 -14.05
N GLU A 79 -2.41 -0.42 -14.03
CA GLU A 79 -2.10 0.97 -14.30
C GLU A 79 -2.46 1.79 -13.05
N LEU A 80 -1.54 2.65 -12.61
CA LEU A 80 -1.70 3.42 -11.39
C LEU A 80 -1.24 4.87 -11.59
N ALA A 81 -2.00 5.83 -11.03
CA ALA A 81 -1.52 7.19 -10.88
C ALA A 81 -0.55 7.27 -9.69
N LEU A 82 0.64 7.77 -9.91
CA LEU A 82 1.67 8.02 -8.89
C LEU A 82 1.99 9.51 -8.81
N PRO A 83 2.30 10.06 -7.63
CA PRO A 83 2.71 11.45 -7.51
C PRO A 83 3.94 11.75 -8.39
N LEU A 84 4.03 12.96 -8.93
CA LEU A 84 5.20 13.38 -9.71
C LEU A 84 6.48 13.33 -8.87
N GLY A 85 7.61 13.04 -9.51
CA GLY A 85 8.90 12.89 -8.86
C GLY A 85 9.14 11.53 -8.19
N TRP A 86 8.18 10.62 -8.23
CA TRP A 86 8.40 9.25 -7.78
C TRP A 86 9.19 8.44 -8.81
N GLN A 87 9.80 7.36 -8.36
CA GLN A 87 10.46 6.37 -9.20
C GLN A 87 9.66 5.08 -9.23
N ALA A 88 9.57 4.45 -10.40
CA ALA A 88 8.84 3.20 -10.57
C ALA A 88 9.61 2.19 -11.41
N THR A 89 9.47 0.92 -11.06
CA THR A 89 10.00 -0.23 -11.79
C THR A 89 9.06 -1.42 -11.62
N GLU A 90 9.23 -2.44 -12.44
CA GLU A 90 8.52 -3.71 -12.31
C GLU A 90 9.46 -4.89 -12.51
N ASP A 91 9.09 -6.02 -11.96
CA ASP A 91 9.58 -7.36 -12.31
C ASP A 91 8.42 -8.23 -12.81
N TRP A 92 8.64 -9.54 -12.96
CA TRP A 92 7.62 -10.45 -13.48
C TRP A 92 6.38 -10.58 -12.57
N GLU A 93 6.51 -10.30 -11.30
CA GLU A 93 5.51 -10.59 -10.28
C GLU A 93 4.89 -9.33 -9.69
N ARG A 94 5.60 -8.19 -9.74
CA ARG A 94 5.20 -6.98 -9.01
C ARG A 94 5.64 -5.68 -9.67
N GLY A 95 4.86 -4.63 -9.40
CA GLY A 95 5.28 -3.25 -9.58
C GLY A 95 5.79 -2.67 -8.25
N VAL A 96 6.79 -1.83 -8.31
CA VAL A 96 7.35 -1.13 -7.14
C VAL A 96 7.50 0.35 -7.46
N ALA A 97 7.13 1.21 -6.50
CA ALA A 97 7.37 2.64 -6.61
C ALA A 97 7.87 3.22 -5.30
N TYR A 98 8.65 4.29 -5.40
CA TYR A 98 9.19 5.02 -4.25
C TYR A 98 9.02 6.51 -4.46
N SER A 99 8.73 7.24 -3.39
CA SER A 99 9.00 8.67 -3.37
C SER A 99 10.51 8.91 -3.49
N LEU A 100 10.92 10.03 -4.08
CA LEU A 100 12.33 10.32 -4.33
C LEU A 100 13.17 10.34 -3.03
N ASP A 101 12.58 10.82 -1.94
CA ASP A 101 13.17 10.82 -0.59
C ASP A 101 13.12 9.44 0.10
N LYS A 102 12.52 8.44 -0.56
CA LYS A 102 12.32 7.07 -0.05
C LYS A 102 11.50 6.99 1.25
N HIS A 103 10.76 8.04 1.58
CA HIS A 103 9.83 8.01 2.73
C HIS A 103 8.65 7.08 2.48
N TYR A 104 8.14 7.06 1.26
CA TYR A 104 7.04 6.20 0.85
C TYR A 104 7.52 5.09 -0.07
N ARG A 105 7.04 3.89 0.18
CA ARG A 105 7.29 2.73 -0.69
C ARG A 105 5.98 2.03 -1.00
N LEU A 106 5.73 1.84 -2.28
CA LEU A 106 4.58 1.12 -2.79
C LEU A 106 5.03 -0.17 -3.46
N ILE A 107 4.32 -1.27 -3.20
CA ILE A 107 4.50 -2.54 -3.92
C ILE A 107 3.11 -3.01 -4.33
N ILE A 108 3.00 -3.50 -5.56
CA ILE A 108 1.74 -4.05 -6.10
C ILE A 108 2.06 -5.38 -6.76
N TRP A 109 1.28 -6.41 -6.45
CA TRP A 109 1.39 -7.73 -7.06
C TRP A 109 0.03 -8.39 -7.26
N ARG A 110 -0.01 -9.35 -8.18
CA ARG A 110 -1.14 -10.26 -8.28
C ARG A 110 -1.02 -11.32 -7.20
N VAL A 111 -2.14 -11.69 -6.61
CA VAL A 111 -2.21 -12.76 -5.60
C VAL A 111 -3.12 -13.86 -6.13
N ASP A 112 -2.62 -15.08 -6.13
CA ASP A 112 -3.43 -16.29 -6.25
C ASP A 112 -3.71 -16.79 -4.83
N PHE A 113 -4.93 -16.58 -4.37
CA PHE A 113 -5.33 -16.96 -3.01
C PHE A 113 -5.30 -18.46 -2.79
N ALA A 114 -5.53 -19.27 -3.85
CA ALA A 114 -5.44 -20.72 -3.74
C ALA A 114 -3.98 -21.18 -3.54
N PHE A 115 -3.03 -20.54 -4.23
CA PHE A 115 -1.60 -20.78 -4.02
C PHE A 115 -1.14 -20.39 -2.62
N GLU A 116 -1.70 -19.32 -2.06
CA GLU A 116 -1.46 -18.89 -0.68
C GLU A 116 -2.18 -19.77 0.36
N GLY A 117 -2.91 -20.79 -0.05
CA GLY A 117 -3.63 -21.71 0.82
C GLY A 117 -4.89 -21.13 1.47
N VAL A 118 -5.44 -20.06 0.88
CA VAL A 118 -6.65 -19.39 1.38
C VAL A 118 -7.75 -19.37 0.31
N LYS A 119 -9.00 -19.22 0.74
CA LYS A 119 -10.17 -19.33 -0.17
C LYS A 119 -10.50 -18.05 -0.91
N ASP A 120 -10.21 -16.88 -0.33
CA ASP A 120 -10.61 -15.56 -0.83
C ASP A 120 -9.81 -14.43 -0.15
N ALA A 121 -10.07 -13.19 -0.54
CA ALA A 121 -9.42 -12.00 0.01
C ALA A 121 -9.68 -11.80 1.51
N GLU A 122 -10.85 -12.17 2.03
CA GLU A 122 -11.16 -12.06 3.46
C GLU A 122 -10.28 -13.01 4.27
N HIS A 123 -10.23 -14.27 3.86
CA HIS A 123 -9.40 -15.27 4.52
C HIS A 123 -7.91 -14.90 4.40
N TYR A 124 -7.47 -14.36 3.26
CA TYR A 124 -6.11 -13.87 3.07
C TYR A 124 -5.78 -12.74 4.06
N ALA A 125 -6.65 -11.74 4.18
CA ALA A 125 -6.44 -10.61 5.08
C ALA A 125 -6.37 -11.06 6.55
N ALA A 126 -7.26 -11.94 6.97
CA ALA A 126 -7.27 -12.50 8.32
C ALA A 126 -6.01 -13.33 8.62
N THR A 127 -5.63 -14.23 7.70
CA THR A 127 -4.45 -15.10 7.86
C THR A 127 -3.16 -14.28 7.88
N LYS A 128 -3.04 -13.29 6.98
CA LYS A 128 -1.85 -12.46 6.88
C LYS A 128 -1.66 -11.58 8.13
N SER A 129 -2.70 -10.94 8.62
CA SER A 129 -2.63 -10.13 9.84
C SER A 129 -2.24 -10.98 11.05
N GLY A 130 -2.86 -12.14 11.25
CA GLY A 130 -2.55 -13.05 12.35
C GLY A 130 -1.13 -13.62 12.27
N SER A 131 -0.66 -14.01 11.08
CA SER A 131 0.67 -14.59 10.91
C SER A 131 1.81 -13.59 11.14
N ILE A 132 1.62 -12.32 10.83
CA ILE A 132 2.62 -11.27 11.10
C ILE A 132 2.74 -11.04 12.60
N THR A 133 1.63 -10.88 13.30
CA THR A 133 1.62 -10.68 14.77
C THR A 133 2.25 -11.86 15.51
N ALA A 134 1.98 -13.09 15.06
CA ALA A 134 2.59 -14.28 15.65
C ALA A 134 4.12 -14.33 15.47
N ARG A 135 4.63 -13.91 14.31
CA ARG A 135 6.07 -13.92 13.99
C ARG A 135 6.83 -12.71 14.52
N ARG A 136 6.15 -11.58 14.71
CA ARG A 136 6.71 -10.30 15.14
C ARG A 136 5.81 -9.68 16.20
N PRO A 137 5.95 -10.06 17.47
CA PRO A 137 5.05 -9.60 18.55
C PRO A 137 5.02 -8.08 18.76
N SER A 138 6.05 -7.35 18.33
CA SER A 138 6.09 -5.88 18.38
C SER A 138 5.21 -5.23 17.31
N VAL A 139 4.84 -5.94 16.26
CA VAL A 139 3.99 -5.43 15.17
C VAL A 139 2.53 -5.67 15.54
N GLN A 140 1.76 -4.60 15.57
CA GLN A 140 0.30 -4.68 15.70
C GLN A 140 -0.31 -4.74 14.32
N ALA A 141 -1.28 -5.63 14.11
CA ALA A 141 -1.96 -5.78 12.83
C ALA A 141 -3.48 -5.81 13.02
N GLN A 142 -4.18 -5.03 12.21
CA GLN A 142 -5.65 -5.00 12.20
C GLN A 142 -6.15 -5.08 10.77
N ALA A 143 -7.08 -6.00 10.50
CA ALA A 143 -7.73 -6.14 9.21
C ALA A 143 -9.19 -5.68 9.30
N ARG A 144 -9.66 -4.93 8.28
CA ARG A 144 -11.06 -4.52 8.16
C ARG A 144 -11.54 -4.54 6.72
N LYS A 145 -12.82 -4.82 6.53
CA LYS A 145 -13.48 -4.72 5.23
C LYS A 145 -13.92 -3.28 4.96
N LEU A 146 -13.68 -2.77 3.76
CA LEU A 146 -14.18 -1.48 3.26
C LEU A 146 -15.55 -1.65 2.58
N GLY A 147 -16.24 -0.54 2.36
CA GLY A 147 -17.60 -0.54 1.79
C GLY A 147 -17.70 -1.16 0.40
N ASP A 148 -16.65 -1.10 -0.41
CA ASP A 148 -16.58 -1.71 -1.75
C ASP A 148 -16.12 -3.18 -1.76
N GLY A 149 -15.97 -3.80 -0.59
CA GLY A 149 -15.54 -5.18 -0.47
C GLY A 149 -14.02 -5.39 -0.46
N THR A 150 -13.22 -4.34 -0.63
CA THR A 150 -11.76 -4.38 -0.44
C THR A 150 -11.43 -4.60 1.04
N PHE A 151 -10.33 -5.29 1.33
CA PHE A 151 -9.83 -5.43 2.71
C PHE A 151 -8.62 -4.53 2.90
N LEU A 152 -8.62 -3.77 4.00
CA LEU A 152 -7.48 -2.99 4.47
C LEU A 152 -6.87 -3.69 5.68
N ILE A 153 -5.56 -3.94 5.62
CA ILE A 153 -4.78 -4.37 6.77
C ILE A 153 -3.83 -3.23 7.13
N VAL A 154 -3.79 -2.85 8.40
CA VAL A 154 -2.87 -1.85 8.92
C VAL A 154 -1.89 -2.55 9.85
N TYR A 155 -0.60 -2.37 9.59
CA TYR A 155 0.48 -2.86 10.45
C TYR A 155 1.19 -1.66 11.06
N GLU A 156 1.21 -1.60 12.38
CA GLU A 156 1.93 -0.56 13.15
C GLU A 156 3.22 -1.12 13.73
N ASN A 157 4.17 -0.23 14.00
CA ASN A 157 5.47 -0.57 14.60
C ASN A 157 6.30 -1.56 13.76
N VAL A 158 6.17 -1.52 12.44
CA VAL A 158 6.98 -2.34 11.54
C VAL A 158 8.40 -1.78 11.50
N PRO A 159 9.45 -2.52 11.89
CA PRO A 159 10.83 -2.07 11.77
C PRO A 159 11.18 -1.70 10.33
N LYS A 160 11.85 -0.57 10.10
CA LYS A 160 12.28 -0.13 8.76
C LYS A 160 13.30 -1.08 8.16
N GLY A 161 14.20 -1.62 8.99
CA GLY A 161 15.19 -2.62 8.66
C GLY A 161 15.55 -3.46 9.88
N GLN A 162 16.42 -4.44 9.69
CA GLN A 162 16.89 -5.26 10.79
C GLN A 162 17.83 -4.43 11.69
N GLY A 163 17.42 -4.24 12.94
CA GLY A 163 18.18 -3.46 13.93
C GLY A 163 17.90 -1.95 13.91
N ASP A 164 17.04 -1.46 13.04
CA ASP A 164 16.61 -0.05 13.04
C ASP A 164 15.67 0.25 14.21
N SER A 165 15.91 1.40 14.86
CA SER A 165 14.97 1.96 15.83
C SER A 165 13.77 2.65 15.18
N GLU A 166 13.90 3.02 13.89
CA GLU A 166 12.81 3.63 13.13
C GLU A 166 11.75 2.59 12.75
N THR A 167 10.49 2.95 13.00
CA THR A 167 9.34 2.15 12.62
C THR A 167 8.56 2.77 11.48
N ARG A 168 7.82 1.92 10.79
CA ARG A 168 6.89 2.29 9.71
C ARG A 168 5.50 1.81 10.04
N THR A 169 4.52 2.52 9.51
CA THR A 169 3.18 1.96 9.30
C THR A 169 3.11 1.40 7.89
N VAL A 170 2.57 0.20 7.77
CA VAL A 170 2.36 -0.45 6.48
C VAL A 170 0.87 -0.72 6.29
N PHE A 171 0.36 -0.38 5.13
CA PHE A 171 -1.01 -0.62 4.72
C PHE A 171 -1.03 -1.64 3.60
N ASP A 172 -1.85 -2.67 3.72
CA ASP A 172 -2.17 -3.59 2.65
C ASP A 172 -3.62 -3.40 2.22
N LEU A 173 -3.83 -3.13 0.93
CA LEU A 173 -5.16 -3.24 0.29
C LEU A 173 -5.23 -4.55 -0.47
N VAL A 174 -6.18 -5.39 -0.10
CA VAL A 174 -6.45 -6.67 -0.76
C VAL A 174 -7.72 -6.51 -1.58
N MET A 175 -7.57 -6.45 -2.90
CA MET A 175 -8.67 -6.27 -3.86
C MET A 175 -8.92 -7.59 -4.58
N GLN A 176 -10.08 -8.18 -4.38
CA GLN A 176 -10.47 -9.42 -5.02
C GLN A 176 -10.95 -9.16 -6.46
N ARG A 177 -10.59 -10.07 -7.38
CA ARG A 177 -11.09 -10.01 -8.76
C ARG A 177 -12.62 -10.22 -8.78
N PRO A 178 -13.38 -9.33 -9.44
CA PRO A 178 -14.82 -9.53 -9.61
C PRO A 178 -15.12 -10.86 -10.31
N GLY A 179 -16.02 -11.64 -9.73
CA GLY A 179 -16.42 -12.93 -10.29
C GLY A 179 -15.40 -14.07 -10.13
N ASN A 180 -14.21 -13.81 -9.57
CA ASN A 180 -13.24 -14.86 -9.27
C ASN A 180 -12.64 -14.68 -7.87
N PRO A 181 -13.10 -15.42 -6.87
CA PRO A 181 -12.61 -15.29 -5.50
C PRO A 181 -11.17 -15.80 -5.29
N LYS A 182 -10.59 -16.49 -6.28
CA LYS A 182 -9.25 -17.08 -6.17
C LYS A 182 -8.14 -16.11 -6.53
N GLU A 183 -8.44 -14.99 -7.15
CA GLU A 183 -7.47 -14.03 -7.63
C GLU A 183 -7.69 -12.65 -7.04
N GLY A 184 -6.60 -11.90 -6.85
CA GLY A 184 -6.67 -10.52 -6.38
C GLY A 184 -5.43 -9.72 -6.72
N ILE A 185 -5.47 -8.47 -6.31
CA ILE A 185 -4.33 -7.56 -6.26
C ILE A 185 -4.07 -7.22 -4.79
N LEU A 186 -2.82 -7.30 -4.40
CA LEU A 186 -2.33 -6.74 -3.15
C LEU A 186 -1.56 -5.46 -3.46
N MET A 187 -1.96 -4.37 -2.85
CA MET A 187 -1.24 -3.10 -2.89
C MET A 187 -0.74 -2.76 -1.48
N THR A 188 0.56 -2.74 -1.30
CA THR A 188 1.24 -2.50 -0.03
C THR A 188 1.89 -1.11 -0.05
N LEU A 189 1.49 -0.23 0.86
CA LEU A 189 2.09 1.10 1.04
C LEU A 189 2.78 1.17 2.42
N GLY A 190 4.09 1.41 2.42
CA GLY A 190 4.87 1.65 3.63
C GLY A 190 5.19 3.14 3.78
N VAL A 191 4.93 3.70 4.97
CA VAL A 191 5.17 5.10 5.30
C VAL A 191 5.87 5.22 6.65
N PRO A 192 6.61 6.31 6.95
CA PRO A 192 7.06 6.58 8.31
C PRO A 192 5.89 6.59 9.30
N THR A 193 6.10 6.12 10.52
CA THR A 193 5.04 6.09 11.55
C THR A 193 4.48 7.50 11.85
N SER A 194 5.31 8.53 11.77
CA SER A 194 4.89 9.94 11.90
C SER A 194 3.89 10.38 10.83
N ASP A 195 3.90 9.72 9.67
CA ASP A 195 3.09 10.06 8.50
C ASP A 195 1.89 9.13 8.30
N THR A 196 1.54 8.32 9.29
CA THR A 196 0.46 7.32 9.19
C THR A 196 -0.85 7.91 8.65
N ALA A 197 -1.31 9.04 9.20
CA ALA A 197 -2.56 9.67 8.76
C ALA A 197 -2.48 10.19 7.31
N ARG A 198 -1.34 10.77 6.93
CA ARG A 198 -1.09 11.26 5.57
C ARG A 198 -0.96 10.08 4.59
N GLY A 199 -0.28 9.01 5.00
CA GLY A 199 -0.16 7.77 4.23
C GLY A 199 -1.51 7.12 3.92
N LEU A 200 -2.44 7.14 4.88
CA LEU A 200 -3.79 6.60 4.65
C LEU A 200 -4.56 7.42 3.59
N LYS A 201 -4.38 8.73 3.54
CA LYS A 201 -4.96 9.61 2.51
C LYS A 201 -4.34 9.36 1.13
N LEU A 202 -3.02 9.14 1.07
CA LEU A 202 -2.36 8.72 -0.17
C LEU A 202 -2.89 7.37 -0.65
N LEU A 203 -3.07 6.41 0.26
CA LEU A 203 -3.65 5.11 -0.09
C LEU A 203 -5.06 5.24 -0.68
N ALA A 204 -5.86 6.18 -0.17
CA ALA A 204 -7.17 6.49 -0.74
C ALA A 204 -7.06 7.00 -2.19
N LEU A 205 -6.15 7.94 -2.46
CA LEU A 205 -5.88 8.44 -3.82
C LEU A 205 -5.42 7.32 -4.75
N LEU A 206 -4.49 6.48 -4.31
CA LEU A 206 -3.98 5.35 -5.08
C LEU A 206 -5.11 4.38 -5.43
N LYS A 207 -5.95 4.02 -4.44
CA LYS A 207 -7.10 3.12 -4.61
C LYS A 207 -8.13 3.67 -5.59
N GLN A 208 -8.42 4.97 -5.55
CA GLN A 208 -9.38 5.63 -6.45
C GLN A 208 -8.86 5.71 -7.89
N ASN A 209 -7.55 5.64 -8.09
CA ASN A 209 -6.90 5.86 -9.39
C ASN A 209 -6.20 4.62 -9.96
N ILE A 210 -6.37 3.46 -9.34
CA ILE A 210 -5.88 2.19 -9.88
C ILE A 210 -6.82 1.67 -10.97
N ARG A 211 -6.24 1.15 -12.04
CA ARG A 211 -6.94 0.41 -13.09
C ARG A 211 -6.31 -0.97 -13.19
N ILE A 212 -7.13 -1.99 -13.06
CA ILE A 212 -6.69 -3.38 -13.09
C ILE A 212 -7.30 -4.05 -14.32
N ASN A 213 -6.46 -4.55 -15.20
CA ASN A 213 -6.87 -5.37 -16.31
C ASN A 213 -6.81 -6.84 -15.88
N TRP A 214 -7.96 -7.32 -15.41
CA TRP A 214 -8.12 -8.66 -14.84
C TRP A 214 -7.92 -9.80 -15.85
#